data_9fd18ec703661c9c8298601963ca78e7
#
_entry.id   9fd18ec703661c9c8298601963ca78e7
#
_cell.length_a   1.000
_cell.length_b   1.000
_cell.length_c   1.000
_cell.angle_alpha   90.00
_cell.angle_beta   90.00
_cell.angle_gamma   90.00
#
_symmetry.space_group_name_H-M   'P 1'
#
loop_
_entity.id
_entity.type
_entity.pdbx_description
1 polymer ?
#
loop_
_entity_poly.entity_id
_entity_poly.type
_entity_poly.pdbx_seq_one_letter_code
_entity_poly.pdbx_strand_id
1 'polypeptide(L)'
;MTFSPILPLTLLAAALLAAEPAPVPIALHPDNPHYFLWRGKPTILITSGEHYGAVLNLDFDYAAYLRAVQADGLNHTRTFSGAYREIPSSFGITDNPLAPKPNRYACPCARSETPGYFDAGNRFDLTKWDPAYFTRLHDFMSQAQRCGVVVEFNLFCPMYNDELWRACPMNAANNVNGVGACGREEVYTLKHPDLLEAQIALTRKIVQELRDYDNLYYEICNEPYFGGVTLDWQHKIVDAIVAAQRDFPHKHLISMNIANGSRKVDNPHPAVSILNFHYCTPPDAVGVNYGLQRVIGENETGFRG
;
A
#
# COMPACT_ATOMS: atom_id res chain seq x y z
N MET A 1 -34.47 44.83 -57.96
CA MET A 1 -33.24 44.11 -57.75
C MET A 1 -33.07 43.93 -56.25
N THR A 2 -33.48 42.79 -55.77
CA THR A 2 -33.42 42.43 -54.32
C THR A 2 -32.23 41.50 -54.08
N PHE A 3 -31.25 42.02 -53.31
CA PHE A 3 -30.11 41.22 -52.90
C PHE A 3 -30.46 40.42 -51.60
N SER A 4 -30.38 39.09 -51.69
CA SER A 4 -30.43 38.21 -50.51
C SER A 4 -29.05 38.09 -49.88
N PRO A 5 -28.89 38.16 -48.57
CA PRO A 5 -27.61 37.91 -47.93
C PRO A 5 -27.36 36.41 -47.78
N ILE A 6 -26.19 35.94 -48.23
CA ILE A 6 -25.67 34.61 -48.00
C ILE A 6 -25.03 34.57 -46.59
N LEU A 7 -25.60 33.79 -45.68
CA LEU A 7 -25.01 33.54 -44.37
C LEU A 7 -23.89 32.51 -44.52
N PRO A 8 -22.71 32.73 -43.95
CA PRO A 8 -21.67 31.71 -43.96
C PRO A 8 -21.96 30.61 -42.90
N LEU A 9 -22.01 29.37 -43.37
CA LEU A 9 -22.12 28.20 -42.53
C LEU A 9 -20.75 27.88 -41.92
N THR A 10 -20.56 28.24 -40.63
CA THR A 10 -19.36 27.88 -39.88
C THR A 10 -19.49 26.44 -39.45
N LEU A 11 -18.73 25.54 -40.06
CA LEU A 11 -18.54 24.15 -39.56
C LEU A 11 -17.72 24.20 -38.28
N LEU A 12 -18.36 23.86 -37.16
CA LEU A 12 -17.69 23.62 -35.89
C LEU A 12 -17.13 22.18 -35.94
N ALA A 13 -15.83 22.06 -36.19
CA ALA A 13 -15.14 20.77 -36.07
C ALA A 13 -14.99 20.41 -34.57
N ALA A 14 -15.80 19.50 -34.08
CA ALA A 14 -15.62 18.90 -32.77
C ALA A 14 -14.38 17.98 -32.85
N ALA A 15 -13.25 18.44 -32.30
CA ALA A 15 -12.12 17.55 -32.06
C ALA A 15 -12.52 16.52 -30.99
N LEU A 16 -12.69 15.27 -31.40
CA LEU A 16 -12.71 14.15 -30.44
C LEU A 16 -11.30 14.10 -29.81
N LEU A 17 -11.19 14.57 -28.56
CA LEU A 17 -10.06 14.26 -27.72
C LEU A 17 -10.09 12.74 -27.51
N ALA A 18 -9.20 12.02 -28.19
CA ALA A 18 -8.95 10.62 -27.88
C ALA A 18 -8.52 10.57 -26.39
N ALA A 19 -9.22 9.77 -25.59
CA ALA A 19 -8.83 9.55 -24.21
C ALA A 19 -7.39 9.02 -24.22
N GLU A 20 -6.51 9.64 -23.42
CA GLU A 20 -5.15 9.13 -23.25
C GLU A 20 -5.24 7.68 -22.78
N PRO A 21 -4.40 6.78 -23.32
CA PRO A 21 -4.40 5.39 -22.87
C PRO A 21 -4.11 5.34 -21.37
N ALA A 22 -4.82 4.47 -20.66
CA ALA A 22 -4.60 4.27 -19.22
C ALA A 22 -3.12 4.01 -18.94
N PRO A 23 -2.52 4.63 -17.92
CA PRO A 23 -1.12 4.43 -17.61
C PRO A 23 -0.84 2.94 -17.32
N VAL A 24 0.24 2.44 -17.89
CA VAL A 24 0.67 1.04 -17.69
C VAL A 24 1.48 0.96 -16.39
N PRO A 25 1.00 0.21 -15.38
CA PRO A 25 1.71 0.06 -14.13
C PRO A 25 3.10 -0.57 -14.31
N ILE A 26 3.97 -0.36 -13.33
CA ILE A 26 5.21 -1.12 -13.21
C ILE A 26 4.92 -2.62 -13.32
N ALA A 27 5.69 -3.32 -14.13
CA ALA A 27 5.49 -4.73 -14.46
C ALA A 27 6.82 -5.49 -14.37
N LEU A 28 6.79 -6.82 -14.41
CA LEU A 28 8.00 -7.60 -14.60
C LEU A 28 8.52 -7.39 -16.04
N HIS A 29 9.84 -7.34 -16.20
CA HIS A 29 10.45 -7.22 -17.51
C HIS A 29 10.18 -8.50 -18.32
N PRO A 30 9.68 -8.42 -19.56
CA PRO A 30 9.22 -9.59 -20.30
C PRO A 30 10.35 -10.58 -20.64
N ASP A 31 11.56 -10.08 -20.91
CA ASP A 31 12.71 -10.92 -21.25
C ASP A 31 13.53 -11.37 -20.04
N ASN A 32 13.36 -10.69 -18.89
CA ASN A 32 14.03 -11.05 -17.65
C ASN A 32 13.18 -10.68 -16.44
N PRO A 33 12.35 -11.60 -15.90
CA PRO A 33 11.42 -11.33 -14.84
C PRO A 33 12.06 -11.05 -13.46
N HIS A 34 13.38 -11.02 -13.37
CA HIS A 34 14.11 -10.55 -12.19
C HIS A 34 14.25 -9.02 -12.13
N TYR A 35 13.82 -8.32 -13.19
CA TYR A 35 13.83 -6.85 -13.27
C TYR A 35 12.42 -6.33 -13.46
N PHE A 36 12.23 -5.06 -13.14
CA PHE A 36 11.02 -4.35 -13.49
C PHE A 36 11.12 -3.70 -14.88
N LEU A 37 9.98 -3.55 -15.52
CA LEU A 37 9.76 -2.66 -16.65
C LEU A 37 8.82 -1.55 -16.20
N TRP A 38 9.28 -0.29 -16.24
CA TRP A 38 8.45 0.86 -15.88
C TRP A 38 8.62 1.98 -16.89
N ARG A 39 7.50 2.50 -17.40
CA ARG A 39 7.50 3.55 -18.43
C ARG A 39 8.40 3.22 -19.61
N GLY A 40 8.38 1.96 -20.04
CA GLY A 40 9.17 1.45 -21.17
C GLY A 40 10.67 1.27 -20.91
N LYS A 41 11.13 1.34 -19.65
CA LYS A 41 12.54 1.19 -19.28
C LYS A 41 12.75 0.05 -18.29
N PRO A 42 13.77 -0.80 -18.46
CA PRO A 42 14.23 -1.70 -17.42
C PRO A 42 14.58 -0.88 -16.18
N THR A 43 14.04 -1.30 -15.03
CA THR A 43 14.09 -0.50 -13.80
C THR A 43 14.54 -1.36 -12.63
N ILE A 44 15.42 -0.81 -11.81
CA ILE A 44 15.76 -1.30 -10.46
C ILE A 44 15.21 -0.28 -9.47
N LEU A 45 14.53 -0.76 -8.42
CA LEU A 45 14.03 0.10 -7.35
C LEU A 45 15.10 0.25 -6.28
N ILE A 46 15.38 1.50 -5.91
CA ILE A 46 16.37 1.85 -4.88
C ILE A 46 15.73 2.88 -3.96
N THR A 47 15.81 2.63 -2.66
CA THR A 47 15.28 3.52 -1.63
C THR A 47 16.24 3.68 -0.48
N SER A 48 15.98 4.69 0.36
CA SER A 48 16.64 4.93 1.63
C SER A 48 15.73 5.82 2.49
N GLY A 49 15.61 5.51 3.78
CA GLY A 49 14.86 6.33 4.72
C GLY A 49 13.35 6.33 4.44
N GLU A 50 12.74 5.16 4.30
CA GLU A 50 11.29 5.03 4.12
C GLU A 50 10.54 5.62 5.31
N HIS A 51 9.42 6.28 4.99
CA HIS A 51 8.50 6.83 5.97
C HIS A 51 7.14 6.16 5.87
N TYR A 52 7.00 5.00 6.46
CA TYR A 52 5.80 4.13 6.38
C TYR A 52 4.52 4.84 6.81
N GLY A 53 4.62 5.84 7.68
CA GLY A 53 3.51 6.65 8.16
C GLY A 53 3.15 7.86 7.29
N ALA A 54 3.72 8.02 6.11
CA ALA A 54 3.58 9.23 5.29
C ALA A 54 2.12 9.63 5.02
N VAL A 55 1.24 8.67 4.75
CA VAL A 55 -0.18 8.91 4.50
C VAL A 55 -0.97 9.00 5.80
N LEU A 56 -0.75 8.08 6.74
CA LEU A 56 -1.55 7.97 7.96
C LEU A 56 -1.27 9.06 9.00
N ASN A 57 -0.12 9.74 8.93
CA ASN A 57 0.25 10.81 9.86
C ASN A 57 0.03 12.18 9.23
N LEU A 58 -0.96 12.92 9.73
CA LEU A 58 -1.32 14.25 9.21
C LEU A 58 -0.25 15.33 9.43
N ASP A 59 0.72 15.07 10.31
CA ASP A 59 1.83 16.00 10.56
C ASP A 59 3.04 15.74 9.64
N PHE A 60 3.03 14.68 8.86
CA PHE A 60 4.15 14.33 7.98
C PHE A 60 4.08 15.10 6.65
N ASP A 61 5.14 15.84 6.32
CA ASP A 61 5.30 16.54 5.05
C ASP A 61 5.87 15.59 3.98
N TYR A 62 4.99 14.76 3.41
CA TYR A 62 5.41 13.85 2.35
C TYR A 62 5.81 14.57 1.05
N ALA A 63 5.39 15.81 0.83
CA ALA A 63 5.81 16.56 -0.33
C ALA A 63 7.30 16.92 -0.25
N ALA A 64 7.77 17.36 0.92
CA ALA A 64 9.19 17.59 1.17
C ALA A 64 9.99 16.28 1.07
N TYR A 65 9.48 15.21 1.66
CA TYR A 65 10.09 13.88 1.62
C TYR A 65 10.27 13.36 0.19
N LEU A 66 9.23 13.37 -0.64
CA LEU A 66 9.29 12.87 -2.02
C LEU A 66 10.24 13.70 -2.90
N ARG A 67 10.33 15.01 -2.66
CA ARG A 67 11.33 15.85 -3.34
C ARG A 67 12.75 15.49 -2.93
N ALA A 68 12.99 15.15 -1.66
CA ALA A 68 14.30 14.69 -1.20
C ALA A 68 14.67 13.34 -1.86
N VAL A 69 13.76 12.37 -1.85
CA VAL A 69 13.94 11.08 -2.53
C VAL A 69 14.33 11.28 -4.01
N GLN A 70 13.62 12.15 -4.72
CA GLN A 70 13.92 12.48 -6.11
C GLN A 70 15.29 13.18 -6.26
N ALA A 71 15.60 14.14 -5.40
CA ALA A 71 16.86 14.91 -5.45
C ALA A 71 18.08 14.01 -5.21
N ASP A 72 17.94 12.98 -4.38
CA ASP A 72 18.97 11.99 -4.10
C ASP A 72 19.09 10.90 -5.18
N GLY A 73 18.27 10.98 -6.24
CA GLY A 73 18.26 10.02 -7.34
C GLY A 73 17.64 8.68 -6.99
N LEU A 74 16.90 8.60 -5.90
CA LEU A 74 16.15 7.43 -5.47
C LEU A 74 14.79 7.38 -6.16
N ASN A 75 14.23 6.19 -6.34
CA ASN A 75 13.02 5.99 -7.13
C ASN A 75 11.97 5.08 -6.47
N HIS A 76 12.10 4.83 -5.17
CA HIS A 76 11.21 3.93 -4.44
C HIS A 76 10.92 4.46 -3.04
N THR A 77 9.72 4.17 -2.53
CA THR A 77 9.34 4.37 -1.13
C THR A 77 8.29 3.35 -0.73
N ARG A 78 8.10 3.15 0.58
CA ARG A 78 7.08 2.30 1.17
C ARG A 78 6.11 3.17 1.99
N THR A 79 4.82 2.81 2.01
CA THR A 79 3.84 3.43 2.90
C THR A 79 2.81 2.42 3.36
N PHE A 80 2.34 2.56 4.61
CA PHE A 80 1.32 1.70 5.19
C PHE A 80 -0.08 2.26 4.96
N SER A 81 -1.05 1.37 4.86
CA SER A 81 -2.45 1.70 4.57
C SER A 81 -3.16 2.51 5.66
N GLY A 82 -2.60 2.53 6.86
CA GLY A 82 -3.29 3.11 8.03
C GLY A 82 -4.21 2.14 8.76
N ALA A 83 -4.28 0.87 8.36
CA ALA A 83 -4.91 -0.17 9.19
C ALA A 83 -4.05 -0.52 10.43
N TYR A 84 -2.75 -0.33 10.32
CA TYR A 84 -1.75 -0.43 11.37
C TYR A 84 -1.25 0.96 11.73
N ARG A 85 -1.01 1.19 13.00
CA ARG A 85 -0.29 2.35 13.54
C ARG A 85 0.54 1.95 14.73
N GLU A 86 1.51 2.79 15.06
CA GLU A 86 2.36 2.64 16.23
C GLU A 86 2.01 3.64 17.34
N ILE A 87 2.63 3.45 18.49
CA ILE A 87 2.58 4.36 19.63
C ILE A 87 3.96 5.03 19.78
N PRO A 88 4.06 6.18 20.45
CA PRO A 88 5.31 6.96 20.53
C PRO A 88 6.53 6.20 21.05
N SER A 89 6.33 5.13 21.85
CA SER A 89 7.40 4.31 22.41
C SER A 89 7.83 3.14 21.52
N SER A 90 7.16 2.93 20.37
CA SER A 90 7.41 1.78 19.51
C SER A 90 8.85 1.77 19.01
N PHE A 91 9.52 0.64 19.23
CA PHE A 91 10.88 0.34 18.74
C PHE A 91 11.96 1.36 19.11
N GLY A 92 11.68 2.32 20.00
CA GLY A 92 12.61 3.38 20.38
C GLY A 92 12.94 4.37 19.25
N ILE A 93 12.06 4.45 18.24
CA ILE A 93 12.24 5.36 17.10
C ILE A 93 11.80 6.77 17.50
N THR A 94 12.72 7.73 17.34
CA THR A 94 12.43 9.17 17.57
C THR A 94 11.66 9.71 16.36
N ASP A 95 10.66 10.57 16.63
CA ASP A 95 9.79 11.19 15.59
C ASP A 95 9.17 10.17 14.62
N ASN A 96 8.79 9.02 15.14
CA ASN A 96 8.25 7.90 14.39
C ASN A 96 6.99 8.30 13.59
N PRO A 97 7.03 8.29 12.24
CA PRO A 97 5.87 8.66 11.40
C PRO A 97 4.68 7.73 11.57
N LEU A 98 4.89 6.46 12.00
CA LEU A 98 3.81 5.51 12.28
C LEU A 98 3.10 5.77 13.62
N ALA A 99 3.62 6.68 14.45
CA ALA A 99 3.06 7.05 15.75
C ALA A 99 2.48 8.48 15.73
N PRO A 100 1.38 8.74 14.99
CA PRO A 100 0.78 10.06 14.91
C PRO A 100 0.29 10.54 16.28
N LYS A 101 0.39 11.84 16.52
CA LYS A 101 -0.13 12.49 17.72
C LYS A 101 -1.65 12.31 17.83
N PRO A 102 -2.25 12.50 19.01
CA PRO A 102 -3.71 12.51 19.15
C PRO A 102 -4.39 13.41 18.13
N ASN A 103 -5.48 12.95 17.50
CA ASN A 103 -6.22 13.62 16.44
C ASN A 103 -5.41 13.93 15.17
N ARG A 104 -4.22 13.37 15.00
CA ARG A 104 -3.40 13.50 13.79
C ARG A 104 -3.29 12.19 12.99
N TYR A 105 -4.08 11.20 13.34
CA TYR A 105 -4.15 9.90 12.68
C TYR A 105 -5.23 9.88 11.61
N ALA A 106 -4.82 9.67 10.37
CA ALA A 106 -5.69 9.39 9.24
C ALA A 106 -5.82 7.88 9.02
N CYS A 107 -7.04 7.40 9.00
CA CYS A 107 -7.39 5.99 8.81
C CYS A 107 -8.31 5.86 7.60
N PRO A 108 -8.21 4.78 6.79
CA PRO A 108 -9.14 4.53 5.68
C PRO A 108 -10.61 4.46 6.11
N CYS A 109 -10.87 3.98 7.34
CA CYS A 109 -12.22 3.90 7.90
C CYS A 109 -12.63 5.22 8.55
N ALA A 110 -13.91 5.60 8.39
CA ALA A 110 -14.44 6.84 8.93
C ALA A 110 -14.60 6.78 10.46
N ARG A 111 -14.42 7.91 11.14
CA ARG A 111 -14.80 8.07 12.55
C ARG A 111 -16.31 8.08 12.68
N SER A 112 -16.82 7.42 13.72
CA SER A 112 -18.22 7.47 14.12
C SER A 112 -18.47 8.65 15.09
N GLU A 113 -19.72 8.80 15.54
CA GLU A 113 -20.09 9.75 16.61
C GLU A 113 -19.81 9.22 18.02
N THR A 114 -19.34 7.97 18.16
CA THR A 114 -19.15 7.32 19.46
C THR A 114 -17.73 7.55 19.98
N PRO A 115 -17.55 8.19 21.14
CA PRO A 115 -16.23 8.37 21.76
C PRO A 115 -15.61 7.05 22.20
N GLY A 116 -14.30 7.08 22.46
CA GLY A 116 -13.58 6.00 23.12
C GLY A 116 -12.58 5.25 22.23
N TYR A 117 -12.07 5.88 21.16
CA TYR A 117 -10.89 5.36 20.49
C TYR A 117 -9.64 5.57 21.37
N PHE A 118 -8.62 4.77 21.12
CA PHE A 118 -7.35 4.72 21.83
C PHE A 118 -6.67 6.10 22.08
N ASP A 119 -6.79 7.05 21.16
CA ASP A 119 -6.22 8.40 21.27
C ASP A 119 -7.20 9.46 21.82
N ALA A 120 -8.23 9.03 22.53
CA ALA A 120 -9.32 9.84 23.06
C ALA A 120 -10.28 10.44 22.00
N GLY A 121 -10.11 10.06 20.72
CA GLY A 121 -11.06 10.40 19.66
C GLY A 121 -12.30 9.50 19.63
N ASN A 122 -13.09 9.64 18.56
CA ASN A 122 -14.22 8.74 18.30
C ASN A 122 -13.76 7.41 17.73
N ARG A 123 -14.51 6.34 18.01
CA ARG A 123 -14.30 5.01 17.45
C ARG A 123 -14.58 5.00 15.95
N PHE A 124 -14.02 4.05 15.24
CA PHE A 124 -14.18 3.90 13.79
C PHE A 124 -15.46 3.12 13.45
N ASP A 125 -16.01 3.43 12.29
CA ASP A 125 -17.00 2.58 11.60
C ASP A 125 -16.30 1.87 10.43
N LEU A 126 -16.01 0.59 10.59
CA LEU A 126 -15.28 -0.20 9.59
C LEU A 126 -16.07 -0.45 8.30
N THR A 127 -17.35 -0.09 8.27
CA THR A 127 -18.20 -0.18 7.07
C THR A 127 -18.23 1.13 6.26
N LYS A 128 -17.63 2.20 6.77
CA LYS A 128 -17.59 3.50 6.13
C LYS A 128 -16.16 3.96 5.87
N TRP A 129 -15.95 4.56 4.71
CA TRP A 129 -14.66 5.10 4.29
C TRP A 129 -14.55 6.58 4.62
N ASP A 130 -13.33 7.01 5.01
CA ASP A 130 -13.03 8.42 5.23
C ASP A 130 -12.58 9.09 3.92
N PRO A 131 -13.37 10.00 3.33
CA PRO A 131 -13.00 10.68 2.09
C PRO A 131 -11.73 11.53 2.23
N ALA A 132 -11.45 12.06 3.42
CA ALA A 132 -10.25 12.88 3.66
C ALA A 132 -8.97 12.02 3.59
N TYR A 133 -9.03 10.80 4.12
CA TYR A 133 -7.93 9.84 3.96
C TYR A 133 -7.65 9.56 2.47
N PHE A 134 -8.67 9.23 1.68
CA PHE A 134 -8.48 8.90 0.27
C PHE A 134 -8.04 10.11 -0.55
N THR A 135 -8.52 11.32 -0.25
CA THR A 135 -7.99 12.56 -0.86
C THR A 135 -6.50 12.71 -0.60
N ARG A 136 -6.05 12.49 0.64
CA ARG A 136 -4.64 12.55 1.01
C ARG A 136 -3.83 11.43 0.33
N LEU A 137 -4.37 10.21 0.26
CA LEU A 137 -3.72 9.09 -0.43
C LEU A 137 -3.52 9.39 -1.91
N HIS A 138 -4.54 9.89 -2.61
CA HIS A 138 -4.43 10.27 -4.02
C HIS A 138 -3.42 11.40 -4.24
N ASP A 139 -3.36 12.38 -3.35
CA ASP A 139 -2.37 13.46 -3.44
C ASP A 139 -0.94 12.91 -3.25
N PHE A 140 -0.72 12.06 -2.24
CA PHE A 140 0.56 11.39 -2.02
C PHE A 140 1.00 10.58 -3.26
N MET A 141 0.12 9.73 -3.80
CA MET A 141 0.40 8.91 -4.97
C MET A 141 0.72 9.76 -6.21
N SER A 142 -0.05 10.83 -6.42
CA SER A 142 0.18 11.76 -7.53
C SER A 142 1.50 12.52 -7.41
N GLN A 143 1.88 12.91 -6.20
CA GLN A 143 3.19 13.54 -5.95
C GLN A 143 4.34 12.56 -6.17
N ALA A 144 4.23 11.33 -5.66
CA ALA A 144 5.21 10.28 -5.92
C ALA A 144 5.36 10.01 -7.42
N GLN A 145 4.25 9.94 -8.17
CA GLN A 145 4.25 9.75 -9.62
C GLN A 145 4.99 10.86 -10.37
N ARG A 146 4.77 12.13 -9.97
CA ARG A 146 5.47 13.30 -10.54
C ARG A 146 6.97 13.30 -10.20
N CYS A 147 7.34 12.86 -9.00
CA CYS A 147 8.73 12.71 -8.58
C CYS A 147 9.44 11.50 -9.20
N GLY A 148 8.75 10.65 -9.95
CA GLY A 148 9.33 9.45 -10.52
C GLY A 148 9.61 8.38 -9.47
N VAL A 149 8.79 8.32 -8.41
CA VAL A 149 8.94 7.40 -7.28
C VAL A 149 7.85 6.34 -7.35
N VAL A 150 8.25 5.07 -7.35
CA VAL A 150 7.36 3.91 -7.21
C VAL A 150 7.04 3.71 -5.72
N VAL A 151 5.79 3.44 -5.43
CA VAL A 151 5.30 3.21 -4.06
C VAL A 151 5.04 1.73 -3.85
N GLU A 152 5.69 1.13 -2.87
CA GLU A 152 5.27 -0.12 -2.27
C GLU A 152 4.18 0.19 -1.24
N PHE A 153 2.95 -0.21 -1.56
CA PHE A 153 1.82 0.03 -0.69
C PHE A 153 1.57 -1.18 0.20
N ASN A 154 1.97 -1.07 1.46
CA ASN A 154 1.76 -2.09 2.46
C ASN A 154 0.33 -2.08 2.97
N LEU A 155 -0.41 -3.16 2.75
CA LEU A 155 -1.79 -3.28 3.19
C LEU A 155 -1.90 -3.49 4.69
N PHE A 156 -1.05 -4.38 5.24
CA PHE A 156 -1.07 -4.78 6.65
C PHE A 156 0.32 -4.87 7.25
N CYS A 157 0.37 -4.95 8.58
CA CYS A 157 1.56 -5.16 9.38
C CYS A 157 1.18 -5.94 10.63
N PRO A 158 1.98 -6.90 11.12
CA PRO A 158 1.64 -7.70 12.28
C PRO A 158 1.49 -6.84 13.53
N MET A 159 0.66 -7.31 14.44
CA MET A 159 0.57 -6.71 15.76
C MET A 159 1.71 -7.25 16.63
N TYR A 160 2.85 -6.56 16.63
CA TYR A 160 4.06 -7.02 17.33
C TYR A 160 3.86 -7.22 18.85
N ASN A 161 2.97 -6.42 19.43
CA ASN A 161 2.60 -6.52 20.84
C ASN A 161 1.13 -6.13 21.09
N ASP A 162 0.66 -6.33 22.31
CA ASP A 162 -0.75 -6.05 22.66
C ASP A 162 -1.08 -4.55 22.67
N GLU A 163 -0.11 -3.67 22.85
CA GLU A 163 -0.34 -2.23 22.81
C GLU A 163 -0.64 -1.75 21.39
N LEU A 164 0.04 -2.30 20.39
CA LEU A 164 -0.22 -2.01 18.99
C LEU A 164 -1.59 -2.55 18.56
N TRP A 165 -1.97 -3.75 19.04
CA TRP A 165 -3.32 -4.27 18.81
C TRP A 165 -4.39 -3.40 19.47
N ARG A 166 -4.16 -2.92 20.70
CA ARG A 166 -5.08 -1.97 21.36
C ARG A 166 -5.20 -0.64 20.63
N ALA A 167 -4.19 -0.21 19.89
CA ALA A 167 -4.23 1.01 19.08
C ALA A 167 -4.85 0.82 17.69
N CYS A 168 -4.99 -0.41 17.21
CA CYS A 168 -5.52 -0.70 15.88
C CYS A 168 -7.01 -0.37 15.75
N PRO A 169 -7.46 0.31 14.68
CA PRO A 169 -8.88 0.58 14.41
C PRO A 169 -9.75 -0.68 14.35
N MET A 170 -9.18 -1.81 13.90
CA MET A 170 -9.88 -3.09 13.78
C MET A 170 -10.01 -3.83 15.12
N ASN A 171 -9.44 -3.35 16.23
CA ASN A 171 -9.71 -3.89 17.56
C ASN A 171 -11.13 -3.54 17.99
N ALA A 172 -11.87 -4.50 18.54
CA ALA A 172 -13.27 -4.32 18.93
C ALA A 172 -13.53 -3.16 19.88
N ALA A 173 -12.55 -2.78 20.71
CA ALA A 173 -12.65 -1.60 21.57
C ALA A 173 -12.66 -0.28 20.79
N ASN A 174 -12.13 -0.28 19.57
CA ASN A 174 -11.86 0.91 18.76
C ASN A 174 -12.85 1.12 17.61
N ASN A 175 -13.77 0.19 17.37
CA ASN A 175 -14.79 0.31 16.34
C ASN A 175 -16.20 0.13 16.90
N VAL A 176 -17.18 0.62 16.18
CA VAL A 176 -18.61 0.50 16.57
C VAL A 176 -19.24 -0.79 16.05
N ASN A 177 -18.53 -1.55 15.24
CA ASN A 177 -19.03 -2.77 14.61
C ASN A 177 -18.81 -4.02 15.48
N GLY A 178 -18.01 -3.92 16.54
CA GLY A 178 -17.67 -5.04 17.42
C GLY A 178 -16.73 -6.07 16.78
N VAL A 179 -16.14 -5.74 15.64
CA VAL A 179 -15.20 -6.60 14.90
C VAL A 179 -13.84 -6.63 15.60
N GLY A 180 -13.17 -7.78 15.59
CA GLY A 180 -11.83 -7.93 16.15
C GLY A 180 -11.80 -8.14 17.67
N ALA A 181 -12.76 -8.86 18.22
CA ALA A 181 -12.76 -9.30 19.62
C ALA A 181 -11.86 -10.54 19.81
N CYS A 182 -10.56 -10.40 19.53
CA CYS A 182 -9.59 -11.49 19.56
C CYS A 182 -8.23 -11.04 20.10
N GLY A 183 -7.36 -11.99 20.40
CA GLY A 183 -5.95 -11.74 20.72
C GLY A 183 -5.15 -11.31 19.49
N ARG A 184 -4.06 -10.58 19.72
CA ARG A 184 -3.22 -10.04 18.64
C ARG A 184 -2.68 -11.09 17.65
N GLU A 185 -2.44 -12.31 18.13
CA GLU A 185 -1.91 -13.42 17.31
C GLU A 185 -2.97 -14.10 16.43
N GLU A 186 -4.22 -13.68 16.57
CA GLU A 186 -5.33 -14.21 15.76
C GLU A 186 -5.82 -13.21 14.71
N VAL A 187 -5.30 -11.98 14.72
CA VAL A 187 -5.73 -10.86 13.87
C VAL A 187 -5.61 -11.20 12.38
N TYR A 188 -4.50 -11.83 12.00
CA TYR A 188 -4.19 -12.18 10.60
C TYR A 188 -4.22 -13.69 10.40
N THR A 189 -5.37 -14.26 10.73
CA THR A 189 -5.69 -15.69 10.57
C THR A 189 -7.08 -15.82 9.93
N LEU A 190 -7.51 -17.05 9.64
CA LEU A 190 -8.87 -17.32 9.16
C LEU A 190 -9.87 -17.61 10.30
N LYS A 191 -9.48 -17.41 11.57
CA LYS A 191 -10.30 -17.77 12.74
C LYS A 191 -11.49 -16.84 12.98
N HIS A 192 -11.39 -15.58 12.56
CA HIS A 192 -12.39 -14.53 12.78
C HIS A 192 -12.93 -14.03 11.44
N PRO A 193 -14.03 -14.63 10.91
CA PRO A 193 -14.56 -14.31 9.58
C PRO A 193 -14.97 -12.85 9.41
N ASP A 194 -15.53 -12.23 10.45
CA ASP A 194 -15.94 -10.82 10.48
C ASP A 194 -14.75 -9.87 10.33
N LEU A 195 -13.64 -10.18 11.01
CA LEU A 195 -12.40 -9.43 10.89
C LEU A 195 -11.75 -9.62 9.51
N LEU A 196 -11.73 -10.86 9.01
CA LEU A 196 -11.24 -11.15 7.66
C LEU A 196 -12.06 -10.41 6.60
N GLU A 197 -13.38 -10.35 6.72
CA GLU A 197 -14.23 -9.59 5.80
C GLU A 197 -13.91 -8.09 5.81
N ALA A 198 -13.68 -7.49 6.98
CA ALA A 198 -13.27 -6.10 7.10
C ALA A 198 -11.88 -5.86 6.43
N GLN A 199 -10.93 -6.78 6.59
CA GLN A 199 -9.62 -6.72 5.96
C GLN A 199 -9.71 -6.86 4.43
N ILE A 200 -10.54 -7.78 3.93
CA ILE A 200 -10.80 -7.94 2.50
C ILE A 200 -11.51 -6.71 1.92
N ALA A 201 -12.47 -6.13 2.63
CA ALA A 201 -13.16 -4.92 2.21
C ALA A 201 -12.19 -3.73 2.09
N LEU A 202 -11.30 -3.56 3.06
CA LEU A 202 -10.24 -2.55 3.03
C LEU A 202 -9.30 -2.78 1.83
N THR A 203 -8.83 -4.01 1.62
CA THR A 203 -7.97 -4.38 0.49
C THR A 203 -8.63 -4.00 -0.83
N ARG A 204 -9.89 -4.40 -1.04
CA ARG A 204 -10.64 -4.07 -2.26
C ARG A 204 -10.80 -2.58 -2.47
N LYS A 205 -11.12 -1.84 -1.41
CA LYS A 205 -11.28 -0.38 -1.47
C LYS A 205 -9.99 0.29 -1.91
N ILE A 206 -8.85 -0.03 -1.30
CA ILE A 206 -7.55 0.54 -1.64
C ILE A 206 -7.19 0.20 -3.09
N VAL A 207 -7.35 -1.06 -3.51
CA VAL A 207 -7.04 -1.50 -4.88
C VAL A 207 -7.88 -0.76 -5.91
N GLN A 208 -9.17 -0.51 -5.63
CA GLN A 208 -10.05 0.25 -6.53
C GLN A 208 -9.67 1.73 -6.60
N GLU A 209 -9.31 2.36 -5.48
CA GLU A 209 -8.88 3.76 -5.44
C GLU A 209 -7.58 4.00 -6.21
N LEU A 210 -6.65 3.04 -6.15
CA LEU A 210 -5.32 3.19 -6.72
C LEU A 210 -5.20 2.62 -8.15
N ARG A 211 -6.30 2.21 -8.78
CA ARG A 211 -6.31 1.51 -10.08
C ARG A 211 -5.58 2.23 -11.22
N ASP A 212 -5.57 3.56 -11.21
CA ASP A 212 -5.11 4.38 -12.32
C ASP A 212 -3.66 4.90 -12.14
N TYR A 213 -2.94 4.43 -11.11
CA TYR A 213 -1.55 4.80 -10.87
C TYR A 213 -0.59 3.79 -11.51
N ASP A 214 0.42 4.29 -12.22
CA ASP A 214 1.46 3.48 -12.86
C ASP A 214 2.64 3.16 -11.93
N ASN A 215 2.72 3.83 -10.80
CA ASN A 215 3.88 3.86 -9.91
C ASN A 215 3.63 3.14 -8.59
N LEU A 216 2.94 1.99 -8.61
CA LEU A 216 2.74 1.22 -7.37
C LEU A 216 2.74 -0.28 -7.60
N TYR A 217 3.01 -1.00 -6.53
CA TYR A 217 2.66 -2.40 -6.32
C TYR A 217 2.20 -2.59 -4.86
N TYR A 218 1.49 -3.70 -4.60
CA TYR A 218 0.95 -3.99 -3.27
C TYR A 218 1.84 -4.98 -2.54
N GLU A 219 2.20 -4.68 -1.29
CA GLU A 219 2.70 -5.68 -0.36
C GLU A 219 1.59 -6.09 0.61
N ILE A 220 1.44 -7.39 0.82
CA ILE A 220 0.32 -7.95 1.57
C ILE A 220 0.44 -7.61 3.05
N CYS A 221 1.62 -7.87 3.61
CA CYS A 221 1.90 -7.67 5.03
C CYS A 221 3.39 -7.51 5.25
N ASN A 222 3.79 -6.45 5.94
CA ASN A 222 5.15 -6.31 6.45
C ASN A 222 5.42 -7.45 7.44
N GLU A 223 6.62 -8.02 7.45
CA GLU A 223 7.12 -8.99 8.42
C GLU A 223 6.11 -10.06 8.93
N PRO A 224 5.42 -10.80 8.05
CA PRO A 224 4.35 -11.72 8.42
C PRO A 224 4.83 -12.95 9.22
N TYR A 225 6.10 -13.04 9.50
CA TYR A 225 6.70 -14.06 10.39
C TYR A 225 6.62 -13.69 11.87
N PHE A 226 6.06 -12.52 12.19
CA PHE A 226 5.70 -12.09 13.55
C PHE A 226 4.17 -12.10 13.76
N GLY A 227 3.73 -11.94 15.00
CA GLY A 227 2.34 -11.65 15.37
C GLY A 227 1.29 -12.68 14.94
N GLY A 228 1.68 -13.94 14.71
CA GLY A 228 0.73 -15.01 14.40
C GLY A 228 0.11 -14.97 12.99
N VAL A 229 0.67 -14.18 12.07
CA VAL A 229 0.20 -14.10 10.67
C VAL A 229 0.33 -15.45 9.97
N THR A 230 -0.76 -15.97 9.39
CA THR A 230 -0.76 -17.26 8.70
C THR A 230 -0.60 -17.10 7.19
N LEU A 231 -0.02 -18.10 6.53
CA LEU A 231 0.13 -18.11 5.08
C LEU A 231 -1.23 -18.17 4.38
N ASP A 232 -2.19 -18.92 4.92
CA ASP A 232 -3.55 -19.02 4.37
C ASP A 232 -4.27 -17.67 4.38
N TRP A 233 -4.09 -16.87 5.44
CA TRP A 233 -4.60 -15.52 5.49
C TRP A 233 -3.95 -14.63 4.43
N GLN A 234 -2.63 -14.69 4.29
CA GLN A 234 -1.91 -13.94 3.25
C GLN A 234 -2.45 -14.29 1.85
N HIS A 235 -2.64 -15.58 1.56
CA HIS A 235 -3.21 -16.02 0.30
C HIS A 235 -4.64 -15.49 0.07
N LYS A 236 -5.47 -15.38 1.12
CA LYS A 236 -6.79 -14.74 1.01
C LYS A 236 -6.71 -13.27 0.64
N ILE A 237 -5.71 -12.55 1.15
CA ILE A 237 -5.50 -11.14 0.76
C ILE A 237 -4.99 -11.05 -0.69
N VAL A 238 -4.09 -11.95 -1.12
CA VAL A 238 -3.70 -12.05 -2.55
C VAL A 238 -4.93 -12.26 -3.43
N ASP A 239 -5.78 -13.22 -3.09
CA ASP A 239 -7.02 -13.52 -3.83
C ASP A 239 -7.94 -12.28 -3.90
N ALA A 240 -8.02 -11.51 -2.81
CA ALA A 240 -8.81 -10.27 -2.75
C ALA A 240 -8.26 -9.19 -3.71
N ILE A 241 -6.93 -9.02 -3.80
CA ILE A 241 -6.28 -8.11 -4.75
C ILE A 241 -6.56 -8.57 -6.18
N VAL A 242 -6.35 -9.86 -6.49
CA VAL A 242 -6.59 -10.44 -7.81
C VAL A 242 -8.04 -10.24 -8.24
N ALA A 243 -8.98 -10.51 -7.34
CA ALA A 243 -10.41 -10.32 -7.61
C ALA A 243 -10.77 -8.84 -7.85
N ALA A 244 -10.20 -7.93 -7.06
CA ALA A 244 -10.43 -6.50 -7.19
C ALA A 244 -9.88 -5.93 -8.51
N GLN A 245 -8.83 -6.52 -9.04
CA GLN A 245 -8.20 -6.10 -10.30
C GLN A 245 -8.79 -6.81 -11.54
N ARG A 246 -9.81 -7.68 -11.39
CA ARG A 246 -10.30 -8.52 -12.50
C ARG A 246 -10.54 -7.74 -13.79
N ASP A 247 -11.21 -6.60 -13.67
CA ASP A 247 -11.66 -5.77 -14.79
C ASP A 247 -10.72 -4.61 -15.11
N PHE A 248 -9.52 -4.55 -14.46
CA PHE A 248 -8.54 -3.54 -14.78
C PHE A 248 -7.87 -3.86 -16.12
N PRO A 249 -7.61 -2.86 -16.97
CA PRO A 249 -6.87 -3.09 -18.22
C PRO A 249 -5.45 -3.59 -17.96
N HIS A 250 -4.83 -3.11 -16.91
CA HIS A 250 -3.51 -3.51 -16.44
C HIS A 250 -3.56 -3.87 -14.96
N LYS A 251 -2.79 -4.88 -14.56
CA LYS A 251 -2.75 -5.37 -13.17
C LYS A 251 -1.50 -4.83 -12.48
N HIS A 252 -1.66 -4.40 -11.23
CA HIS A 252 -0.51 -4.10 -10.38
C HIS A 252 0.13 -5.38 -9.86
N LEU A 253 1.43 -5.34 -9.67
CA LEU A 253 2.20 -6.43 -9.09
C LEU A 253 1.85 -6.62 -7.61
N ILE A 254 2.07 -7.84 -7.11
CA ILE A 254 1.85 -8.22 -5.72
C ILE A 254 3.17 -8.72 -5.15
N SER A 255 3.53 -8.18 -4.01
CA SER A 255 4.70 -8.52 -3.20
C SER A 255 4.31 -9.29 -1.96
N MET A 256 5.14 -10.24 -1.57
CA MET A 256 5.12 -10.87 -0.25
C MET A 256 6.46 -10.67 0.45
N ASN A 257 6.42 -10.23 1.69
CA ASN A 257 7.56 -10.28 2.59
C ASN A 257 7.74 -11.71 3.14
N ILE A 258 8.93 -12.27 3.03
CA ILE A 258 9.18 -13.70 3.22
C ILE A 258 9.86 -14.01 4.54
N ALA A 259 10.94 -13.31 4.86
CA ALA A 259 11.74 -13.59 6.05
C ALA A 259 12.70 -12.46 6.41
N ASN A 260 13.13 -12.44 7.66
CA ASN A 260 14.41 -11.83 8.05
C ASN A 260 15.52 -12.82 7.69
N GLY A 261 16.53 -12.34 6.97
CA GLY A 261 17.57 -13.20 6.39
C GLY A 261 17.07 -14.04 5.21
N SER A 262 17.86 -15.01 4.79
CA SER A 262 17.55 -15.86 3.64
C SER A 262 16.56 -16.98 3.99
N ARG A 263 15.62 -17.24 3.08
CA ARG A 263 14.71 -18.39 3.12
C ARG A 263 14.41 -18.85 1.70
N LYS A 264 14.42 -20.17 1.48
CA LYS A 264 13.89 -20.75 0.25
C LYS A 264 12.36 -20.67 0.27
N VAL A 265 11.76 -20.26 -0.84
CA VAL A 265 10.31 -20.21 -1.03
C VAL A 265 9.90 -21.40 -1.88
N ASP A 266 9.11 -22.30 -1.30
CA ASP A 266 8.52 -23.42 -2.01
C ASP A 266 7.06 -23.09 -2.37
N ASN A 267 6.68 -23.30 -3.64
CA ASN A 267 5.32 -23.11 -4.15
C ASN A 267 4.70 -21.71 -3.83
N PRO A 268 5.34 -20.60 -4.22
CA PRO A 268 4.77 -19.28 -4.00
C PRO A 268 3.42 -19.15 -4.71
N HIS A 269 2.52 -18.36 -4.14
CA HIS A 269 1.22 -18.08 -4.77
C HIS A 269 1.43 -17.55 -6.21
N PRO A 270 0.71 -18.08 -7.23
CA PRO A 270 0.99 -17.76 -8.64
C PRO A 270 0.85 -16.28 -8.99
N ALA A 271 0.02 -15.52 -8.29
CA ALA A 271 -0.16 -14.09 -8.52
C ALA A 271 0.92 -13.21 -7.83
N VAL A 272 1.76 -13.77 -6.97
CA VAL A 272 2.85 -13.03 -6.33
C VAL A 272 4.01 -12.90 -7.30
N SER A 273 4.47 -11.70 -7.54
CA SER A 273 5.51 -11.36 -8.52
C SER A 273 6.82 -10.90 -7.89
N ILE A 274 6.77 -10.51 -6.62
CA ILE A 274 7.91 -9.94 -5.89
C ILE A 274 8.04 -10.70 -4.56
N LEU A 275 9.25 -11.14 -4.26
CA LEU A 275 9.60 -11.78 -2.99
C LEU A 275 10.55 -10.83 -2.25
N ASN A 276 10.07 -10.22 -1.17
CA ASN A 276 10.84 -9.32 -0.35
C ASN A 276 11.44 -10.03 0.86
N PHE A 277 12.66 -9.66 1.18
CA PHE A 277 13.37 -10.10 2.36
C PHE A 277 13.81 -8.88 3.18
N HIS A 278 14.04 -9.08 4.46
CA HIS A 278 14.59 -8.08 5.35
C HIS A 278 15.92 -8.58 5.90
N TYR A 279 16.88 -7.67 6.13
CA TYR A 279 18.16 -7.96 6.78
C TYR A 279 18.91 -9.18 6.20
N CYS A 280 18.76 -9.45 4.90
CA CYS A 280 19.40 -10.56 4.20
C CYS A 280 20.80 -10.16 3.69
N THR A 281 21.74 -10.07 4.62
CA THR A 281 23.13 -9.70 4.30
C THR A 281 24.07 -10.84 4.75
N PRO A 282 24.79 -11.51 3.83
CA PRO A 282 24.77 -11.33 2.37
C PRO A 282 23.45 -11.74 1.71
N PRO A 283 23.16 -11.31 0.45
CA PRO A 283 21.86 -11.49 -0.20
C PRO A 283 21.65 -12.93 -0.73
N ASP A 284 21.82 -13.92 0.11
CA ASP A 284 21.73 -15.35 -0.23
C ASP A 284 20.33 -15.76 -0.71
N ALA A 285 19.29 -14.99 -0.32
CA ALA A 285 17.92 -15.18 -0.78
C ALA A 285 17.80 -15.16 -2.31
N VAL A 286 18.65 -14.40 -3.01
CA VAL A 286 18.69 -14.34 -4.46
C VAL A 286 19.06 -15.70 -5.04
N GLY A 287 20.18 -16.31 -4.58
CA GLY A 287 20.67 -17.57 -5.11
C GLY A 287 19.69 -18.73 -4.93
N VAL A 288 19.06 -18.82 -3.75
CA VAL A 288 18.15 -19.94 -3.43
C VAL A 288 16.78 -19.83 -4.07
N ASN A 289 16.38 -18.63 -4.54
CA ASN A 289 15.07 -18.39 -5.14
C ASN A 289 15.11 -17.96 -6.62
N TYR A 290 16.30 -17.85 -7.21
CA TYR A 290 16.48 -17.34 -8.59
C TYR A 290 15.65 -18.10 -9.62
N GLY A 291 15.55 -19.41 -9.49
CA GLY A 291 14.75 -20.26 -10.39
C GLY A 291 13.25 -20.01 -10.41
N LEU A 292 12.72 -19.21 -9.45
CA LEU A 292 11.30 -18.86 -9.41
C LEU A 292 10.86 -17.83 -10.45
N GLN A 293 11.81 -17.22 -11.19
CA GLN A 293 11.56 -16.24 -12.26
C GLN A 293 10.68 -15.07 -11.75
N ARG A 294 11.07 -14.46 -10.63
CA ARG A 294 10.40 -13.34 -9.96
C ARG A 294 11.43 -12.31 -9.54
N VAL A 295 11.00 -11.10 -9.25
CA VAL A 295 11.85 -10.14 -8.56
C VAL A 295 12.10 -10.62 -7.14
N ILE A 296 13.36 -10.58 -6.74
CA ILE A 296 13.80 -10.85 -5.39
C ILE A 296 14.42 -9.56 -4.87
N GLY A 297 13.82 -8.99 -3.85
CA GLY A 297 14.20 -7.71 -3.27
C GLY A 297 14.57 -7.84 -1.80
N GLU A 298 15.33 -6.86 -1.34
CA GLU A 298 15.53 -6.56 0.07
C GLU A 298 15.07 -5.12 0.28
N ASN A 299 14.03 -4.93 1.06
CA ASN A 299 13.38 -3.65 1.22
C ASN A 299 13.42 -3.13 2.68
N GLU A 300 14.19 -3.78 3.54
CA GLU A 300 14.51 -3.29 4.88
C GLU A 300 15.85 -3.86 5.35
N THR A 301 16.85 -2.97 5.50
CA THR A 301 18.22 -3.34 5.89
C THR A 301 18.63 -2.77 7.25
N GLY A 302 17.88 -1.82 7.80
CA GLY A 302 18.07 -1.20 9.10
C GLY A 302 17.02 -0.12 9.37
N PHE A 303 16.61 0.02 10.63
CA PHE A 303 15.58 0.98 11.04
C PHE A 303 16.09 2.04 12.02
N ARG A 304 17.39 2.08 12.24
CA ARG A 304 18.04 3.10 13.08
C ARG A 304 18.90 4.00 12.20
N GLY A 305 18.50 5.21 12.09
CA GLY A 305 19.30 6.29 11.50
C GLY A 305 20.19 6.96 12.52
#